data_0db804bf5fbb8016d96ea19c6ac2db80
#
_entry.id   0db804bf5fbb8016d96ea19c6ac2db80
#
_cell.length_a   1.000
_cell.length_b   1.000
_cell.length_c   1.000
_cell.angle_alpha   90.00
_cell.angle_beta   90.00
_cell.angle_gamma   90.00
#
_symmetry.space_group_name_H-M   'P 1'
#
loop_
_entity.id
_entity.type
_entity.pdbx_description
1 polymer ?
#
loop_
_entity_poly.entity_id
_entity_poly.type
_entity_poly.pdbx_seq_one_letter_code
_entity_poly.pdbx_strand_id
1 'polypeptide(L)'
;MIKALFQIFGVIGVVLLLGCSDNSGSGNSDSLVNPESDETKSQRMRELLSDSVSYMYELSLIRGHLWVAKRLSMTGFLDHAAMHAKHPEDEIYSDLVEVFKAKGLRGFALELSAFSNSVVSGDQKAIEQDYRVLVDSVQVSQDLVELTTGELLELINRLISQAAREYAVGIIDGQVDNVHEYQDARGFIEIAMNLTRNHEQQSDLSENHLAVIGLLKGSLEGLLEMWPTLVPLGEVPFDASRLFGAAADVEILSLSL
;
A
#
# COMPACT_ATOMS: atom_id res chain seq x y z
N MET A 1 -32.61 -20.60 10.55
CA MET A 1 -33.09 -19.82 9.39
C MET A 1 -33.27 -18.38 9.81
N ILE A 2 -32.28 -17.52 9.62
CA ILE A 2 -32.42 -16.06 9.49
C ILE A 2 -31.14 -15.63 8.77
N LYS A 3 -31.24 -15.32 7.49
CA LYS A 3 -30.17 -14.71 6.68
C LYS A 3 -30.15 -13.22 6.99
N ALA A 4 -29.09 -12.75 7.61
CA ALA A 4 -28.82 -11.31 7.71
C ALA A 4 -28.04 -10.89 6.48
N LEU A 5 -28.66 -10.01 5.67
CA LEU A 5 -28.12 -9.40 4.48
C LEU A 5 -27.23 -8.23 4.91
N PHE A 6 -25.92 -8.33 4.72
CA PHE A 6 -25.03 -7.17 4.78
C PHE A 6 -24.94 -6.56 3.39
N GLN A 7 -25.45 -5.33 3.27
CA GLN A 7 -25.35 -4.53 2.04
C GLN A 7 -23.94 -3.91 1.97
N ILE A 8 -23.21 -4.34 0.96
CA ILE A 8 -21.99 -3.69 0.51
C ILE A 8 -22.39 -2.42 -0.23
N PHE A 9 -21.94 -1.26 0.24
CA PHE A 9 -22.04 0.00 -0.49
C PHE A 9 -20.97 0.05 -1.60
N GLY A 10 -21.29 -0.59 -2.72
CA GLY A 10 -20.63 -0.31 -3.98
C GLY A 10 -21.41 0.81 -4.68
N VAL A 11 -20.77 1.93 -4.93
CA VAL A 11 -21.33 2.99 -5.78
C VAL A 11 -21.24 2.51 -7.22
N ILE A 12 -22.28 1.81 -7.69
CA ILE A 12 -22.47 1.51 -9.11
C ILE A 12 -23.27 2.68 -9.72
N GLY A 13 -22.58 3.48 -10.52
CA GLY A 13 -23.20 4.47 -11.36
C GLY A 13 -24.10 3.79 -12.42
N VAL A 14 -25.42 3.93 -12.27
CA VAL A 14 -26.38 3.50 -13.28
C VAL A 14 -26.35 4.48 -14.44
N VAL A 15 -25.79 4.04 -15.57
CA VAL A 15 -25.95 4.74 -16.85
C VAL A 15 -27.29 4.34 -17.47
N LEU A 16 -28.25 5.25 -17.43
CA LEU A 16 -29.50 5.15 -18.21
C LEU A 16 -29.21 5.55 -19.66
N LEU A 17 -29.25 4.57 -20.55
CA LEU A 17 -29.28 4.80 -21.99
C LEU A 17 -30.74 5.13 -22.43
N LEU A 18 -30.97 6.34 -22.86
CA LEU A 18 -32.20 6.69 -23.60
C LEU A 18 -31.83 7.45 -24.87
N GLY A 19 -32.15 6.81 -26.00
CA GLY A 19 -32.71 7.41 -27.16
C GLY A 19 -31.82 8.17 -28.13
N CYS A 20 -31.58 7.55 -29.28
CA CYS A 20 -31.11 8.14 -30.53
C CYS A 20 -31.95 9.35 -30.97
N SER A 21 -31.27 10.43 -31.41
CA SER A 21 -31.78 11.31 -32.45
C SER A 21 -30.59 11.87 -33.23
N ASP A 22 -30.55 11.56 -34.51
CA ASP A 22 -29.62 12.10 -35.48
C ASP A 22 -29.74 13.63 -35.56
N ASN A 23 -28.61 14.32 -35.42
CA ASN A 23 -28.41 15.59 -36.09
C ASN A 23 -26.92 15.87 -36.34
N SER A 24 -26.58 15.96 -37.63
CA SER A 24 -25.29 16.32 -38.15
C SER A 24 -24.94 17.78 -37.82
N GLY A 25 -23.90 17.98 -37.01
CA GLY A 25 -23.35 19.30 -36.70
C GLY A 25 -21.88 19.16 -36.29
N SER A 26 -20.96 19.61 -37.15
CA SER A 26 -19.57 19.81 -36.87
C SER A 26 -19.37 20.70 -35.62
N GLY A 27 -18.68 20.22 -34.60
CA GLY A 27 -18.38 21.04 -33.44
C GLY A 27 -17.44 20.31 -32.47
N ASN A 28 -16.26 20.88 -32.28
CA ASN A 28 -15.33 20.78 -31.20
C ASN A 28 -15.61 19.65 -30.16
N SER A 29 -14.73 18.67 -30.11
CA SER A 29 -14.62 17.76 -28.99
C SER A 29 -13.94 18.49 -27.81
N ASP A 30 -14.66 19.35 -27.12
CA ASP A 30 -14.35 19.70 -25.74
C ASP A 30 -14.60 18.42 -24.93
N SER A 31 -13.52 17.78 -24.52
CA SER A 31 -13.56 16.73 -23.51
C SER A 31 -14.21 17.31 -22.26
N LEU A 32 -15.44 16.86 -21.96
CA LEU A 32 -16.13 17.19 -20.71
C LEU A 32 -15.30 16.63 -19.55
N VAL A 33 -14.37 17.42 -19.07
CA VAL A 33 -13.65 17.18 -17.81
C VAL A 33 -14.73 17.19 -16.71
N ASN A 34 -14.86 16.07 -15.99
CA ASN A 34 -15.81 15.97 -14.89
C ASN A 34 -15.28 16.80 -13.71
N PRO A 35 -15.88 17.95 -13.35
CA PRO A 35 -15.33 18.85 -12.33
C PRO A 35 -15.21 18.19 -10.94
N GLU A 36 -16.05 17.21 -10.63
CA GLU A 36 -16.02 16.48 -9.36
C GLU A 36 -14.78 15.58 -9.23
N SER A 37 -14.27 15.02 -10.33
CA SER A 37 -13.04 14.24 -10.33
C SER A 37 -11.80 15.12 -10.18
N ASP A 38 -11.79 16.32 -10.71
CA ASP A 38 -10.68 17.26 -10.65
C ASP A 38 -10.55 17.90 -9.25
N GLU A 39 -11.69 18.18 -8.59
CA GLU A 39 -11.69 18.71 -7.23
C GLU A 39 -11.15 17.66 -6.23
N THR A 40 -11.56 16.40 -6.38
CA THR A 40 -11.08 15.28 -5.56
C THR A 40 -9.57 15.07 -5.72
N LYS A 41 -9.07 15.06 -6.96
CA LYS A 41 -7.62 14.95 -7.24
C LYS A 41 -6.83 16.13 -6.66
N SER A 42 -7.36 17.34 -6.80
CA SER A 42 -6.74 18.54 -6.24
C SER A 42 -6.70 18.52 -4.70
N GLN A 43 -7.73 17.97 -4.06
CA GLN A 43 -7.77 17.80 -2.62
C GLN A 43 -6.75 16.74 -2.17
N ARG A 44 -6.70 15.59 -2.85
CA ARG A 44 -5.72 14.54 -2.56
C ARG A 44 -4.29 15.04 -2.72
N MET A 45 -3.99 15.75 -3.79
CA MET A 45 -2.68 16.36 -3.98
C MET A 45 -2.31 17.33 -2.84
N ARG A 46 -3.24 18.19 -2.40
CA ARG A 46 -2.99 19.10 -1.27
C ARG A 46 -2.70 18.35 0.02
N GLU A 47 -3.45 17.29 0.30
CA GLU A 47 -3.22 16.41 1.44
C GLU A 47 -1.80 15.83 1.40
N LEU A 48 -1.41 15.19 0.29
CA LEU A 48 -0.09 14.58 0.13
C LEU A 48 1.08 15.59 0.17
N LEU A 49 0.81 16.86 -0.13
CA LEU A 49 1.81 17.93 -0.01
C LEU A 49 1.97 18.47 1.40
N SER A 50 0.90 18.48 2.19
CA SER A 50 0.87 19.11 3.51
C SER A 50 0.97 18.14 4.69
N ASP A 51 0.65 16.85 4.48
CA ASP A 51 0.68 15.81 5.49
C ASP A 51 1.77 14.77 5.19
N SER A 52 2.82 14.80 6.01
CA SER A 52 3.97 13.90 5.93
C SER A 52 3.57 12.43 6.09
N VAL A 53 2.61 12.14 6.96
CA VAL A 53 2.15 10.77 7.21
C VAL A 53 1.40 10.22 6.01
N SER A 54 0.49 11.00 5.41
CA SER A 54 -0.23 10.60 4.20
C SER A 54 0.71 10.38 3.02
N TYR A 55 1.71 11.26 2.82
CA TYR A 55 2.71 11.08 1.77
C TYR A 55 3.55 9.81 1.98
N MET A 56 4.05 9.58 3.19
CA MET A 56 4.83 8.40 3.54
C MET A 56 4.00 7.12 3.48
N TYR A 57 2.69 7.21 3.75
CA TYR A 57 1.78 6.08 3.65
C TYR A 57 1.66 5.56 2.21
N GLU A 58 1.44 6.46 1.22
CA GLU A 58 1.39 6.06 -0.19
C GLU A 58 2.70 5.41 -0.67
N LEU A 59 3.84 6.01 -0.32
CA LEU A 59 5.15 5.43 -0.66
C LEU A 59 5.38 4.07 0.02
N SER A 60 4.82 3.88 1.22
CA SER A 60 4.92 2.63 1.97
C SER A 60 4.05 1.53 1.38
N LEU A 61 2.84 1.85 0.88
CA LEU A 61 2.01 0.90 0.15
C LEU A 61 2.72 0.42 -1.13
N ILE A 62 3.28 1.34 -1.91
CA ILE A 62 4.10 1.00 -3.09
C ILE A 62 5.20 0.01 -2.68
N ARG A 63 5.98 0.31 -1.64
CA ARG A 63 7.06 -0.57 -1.16
C ARG A 63 6.56 -1.94 -0.72
N GLY A 64 5.35 -2.02 -0.13
CA GLY A 64 4.72 -3.28 0.27
C GLY A 64 4.49 -4.19 -0.92
N HIS A 65 3.83 -3.70 -1.96
CA HIS A 65 3.61 -4.44 -3.21
C HIS A 65 4.94 -4.87 -3.86
N LEU A 66 5.94 -3.96 -3.93
CA LEU A 66 7.25 -4.26 -4.50
C LEU A 66 7.98 -5.35 -3.71
N TRP A 67 7.90 -5.34 -2.39
CA TRP A 67 8.47 -6.38 -1.54
C TRP A 67 7.82 -7.74 -1.81
N VAL A 68 6.49 -7.79 -1.91
CA VAL A 68 5.75 -9.01 -2.23
C VAL A 68 6.15 -9.55 -3.61
N ALA A 69 6.14 -8.69 -4.64
CA ALA A 69 6.55 -9.06 -6.00
C ALA A 69 7.96 -9.67 -6.01
N LYS A 70 8.90 -9.03 -5.32
CA LYS A 70 10.28 -9.53 -5.19
C LYS A 70 10.33 -10.89 -4.49
N ARG A 71 9.62 -11.08 -3.38
CA ARG A 71 9.62 -12.34 -2.63
C ARG A 71 9.02 -13.49 -3.43
N LEU A 72 7.92 -13.25 -4.11
CA LEU A 72 7.26 -14.23 -4.97
C LEU A 72 8.12 -14.62 -6.17
N SER A 73 8.78 -13.65 -6.81
CA SER A 73 9.68 -13.93 -7.94
C SER A 73 10.86 -14.82 -7.53
N MET A 74 11.42 -14.63 -6.33
CA MET A 74 12.52 -15.45 -5.81
C MET A 74 12.10 -16.90 -5.51
N THR A 75 10.81 -17.13 -5.25
CA THR A 75 10.26 -18.44 -4.93
C THR A 75 9.57 -19.11 -6.13
N GLY A 76 9.64 -18.48 -7.32
CA GLY A 76 9.16 -19.03 -8.58
C GLY A 76 7.68 -18.78 -8.88
N PHE A 77 6.98 -18.02 -8.04
CA PHE A 77 5.57 -17.64 -8.28
C PHE A 77 5.47 -16.37 -9.14
N LEU A 78 5.95 -16.46 -10.39
CA LEU A 78 6.08 -15.31 -11.28
C LEU A 78 4.75 -14.66 -11.65
N ASP A 79 3.68 -15.43 -11.82
CA ASP A 79 2.35 -14.89 -12.15
C ASP A 79 1.82 -14.00 -11.02
N HIS A 80 1.93 -14.46 -9.77
CA HIS A 80 1.59 -13.66 -8.60
C HIS A 80 2.51 -12.44 -8.45
N ALA A 81 3.82 -12.64 -8.68
CA ALA A 81 4.79 -11.54 -8.61
C ALA A 81 4.49 -10.43 -9.63
N ALA A 82 4.06 -10.80 -10.85
CA ALA A 82 3.71 -9.85 -11.90
C ALA A 82 2.49 -9.00 -11.54
N MET A 83 1.49 -9.54 -10.83
CA MET A 83 0.34 -8.79 -10.35
C MET A 83 0.80 -7.68 -9.38
N HIS A 84 1.55 -8.04 -8.32
CA HIS A 84 2.04 -7.07 -7.35
C HIS A 84 3.04 -6.06 -7.92
N ALA A 85 3.82 -6.42 -8.95
CA ALA A 85 4.71 -5.49 -9.62
C ALA A 85 3.96 -4.39 -10.40
N LYS A 86 2.70 -4.63 -10.79
CA LYS A 86 1.84 -3.68 -11.51
C LYS A 86 0.97 -2.81 -10.60
N HIS A 87 0.52 -3.32 -9.47
CA HIS A 87 -0.38 -2.60 -8.56
C HIS A 87 0.08 -1.16 -8.25
N PRO A 88 1.37 -0.88 -7.94
CA PRO A 88 1.81 0.49 -7.66
C PRO A 88 1.55 1.48 -8.80
N GLU A 89 1.73 1.06 -10.06
CA GLU A 89 1.52 1.92 -11.22
C GLU A 89 0.03 2.17 -11.46
N ASP A 90 -0.78 1.12 -11.34
CA ASP A 90 -2.20 1.16 -11.69
C ASP A 90 -3.05 1.88 -10.62
N GLU A 91 -2.66 1.80 -9.33
CA GLU A 91 -3.52 2.18 -8.22
C GLU A 91 -3.02 3.40 -7.43
N ILE A 92 -1.70 3.62 -7.32
CA ILE A 92 -1.13 4.59 -6.37
C ILE A 92 -0.32 5.68 -7.05
N TYR A 93 0.57 5.30 -7.98
CA TYR A 93 1.60 6.20 -8.51
C TYR A 93 1.03 7.42 -9.22
N SER A 94 -0.14 7.31 -9.86
CA SER A 94 -0.77 8.41 -10.58
C SER A 94 -1.05 9.63 -9.69
N ASP A 95 -1.40 9.41 -8.43
CA ASP A 95 -1.70 10.46 -7.46
C ASP A 95 -0.44 11.18 -6.95
N LEU A 96 0.71 10.51 -7.04
CA LEU A 96 2.00 11.04 -6.60
C LEU A 96 2.71 11.86 -7.68
N VAL A 97 2.34 11.76 -8.95
CA VAL A 97 3.05 12.42 -10.06
C VAL A 97 3.15 13.94 -9.87
N GLU A 98 2.03 14.61 -9.59
CA GLU A 98 2.01 16.05 -9.38
C GLU A 98 2.65 16.46 -8.03
N VAL A 99 2.58 15.58 -7.03
CA VAL A 99 3.25 15.76 -5.74
C VAL A 99 4.77 15.73 -5.93
N PHE A 100 5.31 14.77 -6.70
CA PHE A 100 6.73 14.71 -7.03
C PHE A 100 7.21 15.97 -7.75
N LYS A 101 6.47 16.44 -8.75
CA LYS A 101 6.77 17.70 -9.45
C LYS A 101 6.84 18.88 -8.48
N ALA A 102 5.85 19.02 -7.60
CA ALA A 102 5.79 20.10 -6.62
C ALA A 102 6.94 20.02 -5.60
N LYS A 103 7.40 18.81 -5.25
CA LYS A 103 8.55 18.57 -4.37
C LYS A 103 9.91 18.64 -5.12
N GLY A 104 9.92 18.87 -6.43
CA GLY A 104 11.15 18.91 -7.24
C GLY A 104 11.77 17.54 -7.50
N LEU A 105 10.99 16.47 -7.40
CA LEU A 105 11.42 15.11 -7.66
C LEU A 105 11.09 14.67 -9.08
N ARG A 106 11.92 13.80 -9.63
CA ARG A 106 11.68 13.16 -10.93
C ARG A 106 10.55 12.10 -10.88
N GLY A 107 10.32 11.52 -9.69
CA GLY A 107 9.54 10.30 -9.54
C GLY A 107 10.31 9.07 -10.03
N PHE A 108 9.62 7.93 -10.14
CA PHE A 108 10.23 6.62 -10.43
C PHE A 108 9.40 5.74 -11.38
N ALA A 109 8.62 6.36 -12.30
CA ALA A 109 7.80 5.64 -13.28
C ALA A 109 8.61 4.68 -14.16
N LEU A 110 9.79 5.11 -14.59
CA LEU A 110 10.67 4.29 -15.44
C LEU A 110 11.17 3.06 -14.69
N GLU A 111 11.50 3.23 -13.43
CA GLU A 111 11.97 2.17 -12.55
C GLU A 111 10.86 1.17 -12.22
N LEU A 112 9.61 1.63 -12.00
CA LEU A 112 8.42 0.77 -11.86
C LEU A 112 8.23 -0.09 -13.10
N SER A 113 8.22 0.53 -14.28
CA SER A 113 8.06 -0.18 -15.54
C SER A 113 9.21 -1.18 -15.80
N ALA A 114 10.47 -0.80 -15.51
CA ALA A 114 11.62 -1.69 -15.67
C ALA A 114 11.49 -2.92 -14.76
N PHE A 115 11.18 -2.73 -13.47
CA PHE A 115 10.98 -3.82 -12.52
C PHE A 115 9.82 -4.74 -12.94
N SER A 116 8.66 -4.18 -13.30
CA SER A 116 7.52 -4.97 -13.78
C SER A 116 7.88 -5.82 -15.00
N ASN A 117 8.59 -5.25 -15.98
CA ASN A 117 9.05 -5.98 -17.15
C ASN A 117 10.05 -7.10 -16.82
N SER A 118 10.97 -6.86 -15.89
CA SER A 118 11.92 -7.89 -15.46
C SER A 118 11.22 -9.05 -14.74
N VAL A 119 10.20 -8.77 -13.91
CA VAL A 119 9.37 -9.81 -13.27
C VAL A 119 8.64 -10.63 -14.33
N VAL A 120 8.00 -10.00 -15.32
CA VAL A 120 7.32 -10.70 -16.41
C VAL A 120 8.28 -11.56 -17.23
N SER A 121 9.53 -11.10 -17.44
CA SER A 121 10.54 -11.87 -18.17
C SER A 121 11.05 -13.09 -17.38
N GLY A 122 10.94 -13.07 -16.05
CA GLY A 122 11.47 -14.11 -15.16
C GLY A 122 13.00 -14.12 -15.02
N ASP A 123 13.70 -13.13 -15.56
CA ASP A 123 15.16 -13.00 -15.41
C ASP A 123 15.50 -12.55 -13.99
N GLN A 124 15.92 -13.51 -13.16
CA GLN A 124 16.22 -13.28 -11.75
C GLN A 124 17.31 -12.22 -11.51
N LYS A 125 18.27 -12.09 -12.42
CA LYS A 125 19.33 -11.08 -12.33
C LYS A 125 18.78 -9.69 -12.63
N ALA A 126 17.96 -9.56 -13.67
CA ALA A 126 17.29 -8.31 -14.00
C ALA A 126 16.32 -7.90 -12.87
N ILE A 127 15.50 -8.83 -12.35
CA ILE A 127 14.61 -8.59 -11.21
C ILE A 127 15.37 -8.04 -10.01
N GLU A 128 16.51 -8.64 -9.64
CA GLU A 128 17.31 -8.19 -8.51
C GLU A 128 17.88 -6.79 -8.72
N GLN A 129 18.36 -6.51 -9.93
CA GLN A 129 18.94 -5.20 -10.28
C GLN A 129 17.87 -4.11 -10.29
N ASP A 130 16.75 -4.34 -11.00
CA ASP A 130 15.70 -3.35 -11.19
C ASP A 130 14.96 -3.09 -9.87
N TYR A 131 14.76 -4.13 -9.04
CA TYR A 131 14.23 -3.96 -7.69
C TYR A 131 15.08 -3.00 -6.84
N ARG A 132 16.40 -3.16 -6.84
CA ARG A 132 17.30 -2.28 -6.07
C ARG A 132 17.20 -0.85 -6.56
N VAL A 133 17.32 -0.63 -7.88
CA VAL A 133 17.23 0.70 -8.47
C VAL A 133 15.91 1.37 -8.15
N LEU A 134 14.80 0.61 -8.20
CA LEU A 134 13.47 1.12 -7.88
C LEU A 134 13.36 1.47 -6.38
N VAL A 135 13.78 0.58 -5.48
CA VAL A 135 13.72 0.84 -4.03
C VAL A 135 14.58 2.05 -3.65
N ASP A 136 15.78 2.20 -4.25
CA ASP A 136 16.63 3.37 -4.05
C ASP A 136 15.93 4.65 -4.53
N SER A 137 15.20 4.60 -5.66
CA SER A 137 14.44 5.75 -6.18
C SER A 137 13.25 6.12 -5.29
N VAL A 138 12.55 5.13 -4.72
CA VAL A 138 11.50 5.37 -3.71
C VAL A 138 12.10 5.97 -2.45
N GLN A 139 13.26 5.46 -2.00
CA GLN A 139 13.95 5.96 -0.81
C GLN A 139 14.30 7.44 -0.94
N VAL A 140 14.79 7.91 -2.10
CA VAL A 140 15.02 9.34 -2.37
C VAL A 140 13.77 10.18 -2.12
N SER A 141 12.59 9.65 -2.44
CA SER A 141 11.32 10.34 -2.19
C SER A 141 10.94 10.33 -0.70
N GLN A 142 11.25 9.25 0.01
CA GLN A 142 11.00 9.13 1.46
C GLN A 142 11.96 9.99 2.30
N ASP A 143 13.20 10.16 1.86
CA ASP A 143 14.23 10.94 2.56
C ASP A 143 13.92 12.46 2.62
N LEU A 144 12.91 12.92 1.89
CA LEU A 144 12.41 14.30 2.02
C LEU A 144 11.59 14.54 3.29
N VAL A 145 11.23 13.48 4.00
CA VAL A 145 10.36 13.53 5.16
C VAL A 145 11.07 12.89 6.35
N GLU A 146 11.18 13.65 7.41
CA GLU A 146 11.63 13.18 8.71
C GLU A 146 10.41 13.07 9.63
N LEU A 147 10.08 11.84 10.06
CA LEU A 147 8.93 11.59 10.93
C LEU A 147 9.36 11.63 12.39
N THR A 148 8.57 12.31 13.22
CA THR A 148 8.62 12.15 14.67
C THR A 148 8.17 10.74 15.08
N THR A 149 8.45 10.31 16.30
CA THR A 149 7.98 9.01 16.81
C THR A 149 6.45 8.91 16.79
N GLY A 150 5.74 10.02 17.08
CA GLY A 150 4.28 10.08 17.01
C GLY A 150 3.75 9.88 15.59
N GLU A 151 4.34 10.56 14.61
CA GLU A 151 3.98 10.39 13.19
C GLU A 151 4.34 8.99 12.66
N LEU A 152 5.45 8.40 13.14
CA LEU A 152 5.76 7.00 12.84
C LEU A 152 4.67 6.07 13.36
N LEU A 153 4.22 6.20 14.60
CA LEU A 153 3.16 5.37 15.16
C LEU A 153 1.86 5.51 14.37
N GLU A 154 1.50 6.73 13.95
CA GLU A 154 0.35 6.98 13.10
C GLU A 154 0.49 6.27 11.74
N LEU A 155 1.65 6.38 11.09
CA LEU A 155 1.93 5.70 9.83
C LEU A 155 1.82 4.17 9.99
N ILE A 156 2.41 3.62 11.04
CA ILE A 156 2.37 2.17 11.31
C ILE A 156 0.94 1.71 11.62
N ASN A 157 0.16 2.48 12.38
CA ASN A 157 -1.26 2.19 12.61
C ASN A 157 -2.03 2.12 11.29
N ARG A 158 -1.83 3.08 10.39
CA ARG A 158 -2.48 3.10 9.06
C ARG A 158 -2.07 1.87 8.22
N LEU A 159 -0.79 1.48 8.23
CA LEU A 159 -0.30 0.30 7.50
C LEU A 159 -0.87 -1.01 8.06
N ILE A 160 -0.92 -1.19 9.38
CA ILE A 160 -1.53 -2.36 10.02
C ILE A 160 -3.03 -2.40 9.72
N SER A 161 -3.72 -1.24 9.78
CA SER A 161 -5.14 -1.13 9.45
C SER A 161 -5.43 -1.48 7.99
N GLN A 162 -4.54 -1.10 7.05
CA GLN A 162 -4.65 -1.51 5.66
C GLN A 162 -4.41 -3.02 5.53
N ALA A 163 -3.35 -3.53 6.14
CA ALA A 163 -3.08 -4.97 6.17
C ALA A 163 -4.27 -5.77 6.74
N ALA A 164 -4.98 -5.23 7.75
CA ALA A 164 -6.17 -5.88 8.29
C ALA A 164 -7.33 -5.93 7.30
N ARG A 165 -7.53 -4.87 6.51
CA ARG A 165 -8.56 -4.83 5.45
C ARG A 165 -8.25 -5.81 4.34
N GLU A 166 -7.01 -5.82 3.84
CA GLU A 166 -6.57 -6.75 2.80
C GLU A 166 -6.66 -8.21 3.28
N TYR A 167 -6.20 -8.47 4.49
CA TYR A 167 -6.28 -9.80 5.07
C TYR A 167 -7.74 -10.29 5.22
N ALA A 168 -8.67 -9.39 5.58
CA ALA A 168 -10.10 -9.71 5.71
C ALA A 168 -10.76 -10.05 4.36
N VAL A 169 -10.25 -9.48 3.26
CA VAL A 169 -10.65 -9.84 1.89
C VAL A 169 -9.94 -11.12 1.45
N GLY A 170 -8.66 -11.26 1.81
CA GLY A 170 -7.81 -12.40 1.43
C GLY A 170 -8.23 -13.72 2.07
N ILE A 171 -8.72 -13.68 3.33
CA ILE A 171 -9.04 -14.87 4.13
C ILE A 171 -10.47 -14.80 4.64
N ILE A 172 -11.31 -15.75 4.21
CA ILE A 172 -12.71 -15.88 4.66
C ILE A 172 -12.88 -17.25 5.31
N ASP A 173 -13.34 -17.29 6.56
CA ASP A 173 -13.58 -18.52 7.33
C ASP A 173 -12.34 -19.47 7.35
N GLY A 174 -11.13 -18.89 7.43
CA GLY A 174 -9.87 -19.62 7.45
C GLY A 174 -9.43 -20.16 6.08
N GLN A 175 -10.15 -19.86 5.01
CA GLN A 175 -9.81 -20.25 3.64
C GLN A 175 -9.28 -19.05 2.85
N VAL A 176 -8.36 -19.31 1.94
CA VAL A 176 -7.86 -18.28 1.01
C VAL A 176 -8.93 -18.02 -0.05
N ASP A 177 -9.53 -16.84 -0.02
CA ASP A 177 -10.49 -16.35 -1.01
C ASP A 177 -9.79 -15.50 -2.08
N ASN A 178 -8.99 -14.53 -1.66
CA ASN A 178 -8.13 -13.72 -2.53
C ASN A 178 -6.68 -13.75 -2.03
N VAL A 179 -5.85 -14.53 -2.71
CA VAL A 179 -4.45 -14.71 -2.32
C VAL A 179 -3.63 -13.43 -2.48
N HIS A 180 -3.98 -12.54 -3.43
CA HIS A 180 -3.23 -11.30 -3.64
C HIS A 180 -3.39 -10.35 -2.45
N GLU A 181 -4.60 -10.18 -1.94
CA GLU A 181 -4.86 -9.34 -0.75
C GLU A 181 -4.19 -9.92 0.50
N TYR A 182 -4.21 -11.26 0.66
CA TYR A 182 -3.45 -11.92 1.72
C TYR A 182 -1.93 -11.61 1.63
N GLN A 183 -1.40 -11.57 0.42
CA GLN A 183 0.00 -11.25 0.14
C GLN A 183 0.32 -9.78 0.40
N ASP A 184 -0.55 -8.85 -0.02
CA ASP A 184 -0.40 -7.41 0.20
C ASP A 184 -0.39 -7.06 1.69
N ALA A 185 -1.30 -7.66 2.46
CA ALA A 185 -1.31 -7.54 3.90
C ALA A 185 0.06 -7.88 4.53
N ARG A 186 0.71 -8.95 4.05
CA ARG A 186 2.06 -9.33 4.50
C ARG A 186 3.12 -8.30 4.11
N GLY A 187 3.02 -7.76 2.90
CA GLY A 187 3.92 -6.71 2.41
C GLY A 187 3.86 -5.45 3.27
N PHE A 188 2.67 -5.01 3.63
CA PHE A 188 2.48 -3.80 4.45
C PHE A 188 3.05 -3.97 5.87
N ILE A 189 2.89 -5.14 6.49
CA ILE A 189 3.53 -5.44 7.79
C ILE A 189 5.06 -5.45 7.67
N GLU A 190 5.63 -5.97 6.58
CA GLU A 190 7.08 -5.94 6.38
C GLU A 190 7.61 -4.51 6.27
N ILE A 191 6.88 -3.63 5.56
CA ILE A 191 7.29 -2.21 5.47
C ILE A 191 7.13 -1.50 6.82
N ALA A 192 6.08 -1.79 7.58
CA ALA A 192 5.93 -1.29 8.95
C ALA A 192 7.13 -1.67 9.83
N MET A 193 7.59 -2.91 9.76
CA MET A 193 8.79 -3.38 10.46
C MET A 193 10.07 -2.67 9.98
N ASN A 194 10.21 -2.43 8.67
CA ASN A 194 11.37 -1.74 8.11
C ASN A 194 11.43 -0.28 8.59
N LEU A 195 10.30 0.43 8.54
CA LEU A 195 10.19 1.80 9.03
C LEU A 195 10.53 1.90 10.53
N THR A 196 10.01 0.98 11.34
CA THR A 196 10.28 0.90 12.78
C THR A 196 11.76 0.70 13.05
N ARG A 197 12.43 -0.25 12.34
CA ARG A 197 13.86 -0.49 12.48
C ARG A 197 14.72 0.70 12.06
N ASN A 198 14.35 1.40 11.00
CA ASN A 198 15.08 2.57 10.53
C ASN A 198 14.96 3.72 11.54
N HIS A 199 13.77 3.93 12.09
CA HIS A 199 13.54 4.98 13.09
C HIS A 199 14.31 4.70 14.41
N GLU A 200 14.39 3.43 14.85
CA GLU A 200 15.16 3.00 16.03
C GLU A 200 16.64 3.40 15.95
N GLN A 201 17.19 3.63 14.74
CA GLN A 201 18.58 4.00 14.52
C GLN A 201 18.86 5.51 14.62
N GLN A 202 17.85 6.34 14.79
CA GLN A 202 18.01 7.77 14.96
C GLN A 202 18.75 8.08 16.29
N SER A 203 19.62 9.10 16.28
CA SER A 203 20.54 9.36 17.39
C SER A 203 19.94 10.20 18.51
N ASP A 204 18.79 10.81 18.30
CA ASP A 204 18.18 11.81 19.18
C ASP A 204 16.91 11.31 19.92
N LEU A 205 16.66 10.00 19.88
CA LEU A 205 15.53 9.37 20.56
C LEU A 205 15.74 9.34 22.07
N SER A 206 14.71 9.75 22.82
CA SER A 206 14.66 9.61 24.28
C SER A 206 14.50 8.13 24.70
N GLU A 207 14.80 7.82 25.97
CA GLU A 207 14.58 6.48 26.52
C GLU A 207 13.11 6.06 26.42
N ASN A 208 12.17 7.00 26.56
CA ASN A 208 10.73 6.74 26.40
C ASN A 208 10.40 6.38 24.94
N HIS A 209 10.93 7.11 23.97
CA HIS A 209 10.76 6.79 22.54
C HIS A 209 11.29 5.39 22.23
N LEU A 210 12.50 5.04 22.70
CA LEU A 210 13.10 3.72 22.50
C LEU A 210 12.27 2.60 23.14
N ALA A 211 11.68 2.83 24.31
CA ALA A 211 10.79 1.86 24.96
C ALA A 211 9.52 1.62 24.14
N VAL A 212 8.89 2.68 23.64
CA VAL A 212 7.70 2.60 22.78
C VAL A 212 8.01 1.88 21.46
N ILE A 213 9.14 2.20 20.81
CA ILE A 213 9.61 1.54 19.59
C ILE A 213 9.87 0.04 19.84
N GLY A 214 10.45 -0.31 20.98
CA GLY A 214 10.66 -1.71 21.38
C GLY A 214 9.36 -2.50 21.52
N LEU A 215 8.32 -1.91 22.12
CA LEU A 215 6.98 -2.52 22.19
C LEU A 215 6.33 -2.67 20.82
N LEU A 216 6.39 -1.64 19.99
CA LEU A 216 5.90 -1.67 18.61
C LEU A 216 6.55 -2.79 17.81
N LYS A 217 7.87 -2.91 17.89
CA LYS A 217 8.65 -3.95 17.19
C LYS A 217 8.23 -5.35 17.62
N GLY A 218 8.08 -5.59 18.92
CA GLY A 218 7.58 -6.87 19.45
C GLY A 218 6.17 -7.21 18.96
N SER A 219 5.28 -6.22 18.90
CA SER A 219 3.93 -6.39 18.34
C SER A 219 3.98 -6.80 16.86
N LEU A 220 4.73 -6.06 16.03
CA LEU A 220 4.89 -6.36 14.60
C LEU A 220 5.50 -7.73 14.34
N GLU A 221 6.54 -8.12 15.10
CA GLU A 221 7.17 -9.45 15.01
C GLU A 221 6.16 -10.56 15.32
N GLY A 222 5.30 -10.36 16.33
CA GLY A 222 4.23 -11.29 16.67
C GLY A 222 3.19 -11.49 15.58
N LEU A 223 2.99 -10.52 14.67
CA LEU A 223 2.05 -10.65 13.55
C LEU A 223 2.56 -11.60 12.45
N LEU A 224 3.86 -11.84 12.35
CA LEU A 224 4.45 -12.63 11.27
C LEU A 224 3.94 -14.08 11.21
N GLU A 225 3.49 -14.62 12.34
CA GLU A 225 2.88 -15.97 12.41
C GLU A 225 1.65 -16.12 11.51
N MET A 226 0.96 -14.98 11.18
CA MET A 226 -0.22 -14.98 10.32
C MET A 226 0.08 -15.40 8.89
N TRP A 227 1.35 -15.33 8.48
CA TRP A 227 1.80 -15.69 7.13
C TRP A 227 2.89 -16.77 7.17
N PRO A 228 2.56 -18.04 7.40
CA PRO A 228 3.56 -19.12 7.32
C PRO A 228 4.24 -19.18 5.95
N THR A 229 3.48 -18.88 4.90
CA THR A 229 3.98 -18.73 3.52
C THR A 229 3.17 -17.63 2.81
N LEU A 230 3.73 -17.05 1.71
CA LEU A 230 2.99 -16.12 0.85
C LEU A 230 1.97 -16.81 -0.06
N VAL A 231 2.10 -18.11 -0.29
CA VAL A 231 1.16 -18.93 -1.08
C VAL A 231 0.75 -20.14 -0.24
N PRO A 232 -0.26 -19.98 0.64
CA PRO A 232 -0.70 -21.08 1.50
C PRO A 232 -1.40 -22.18 0.70
N LEU A 233 -1.15 -23.44 1.06
CA LEU A 233 -1.73 -24.64 0.42
C LEU A 233 -2.97 -25.17 1.14
N GLY A 234 -3.46 -24.48 2.16
CA GLY A 234 -4.57 -24.96 2.99
C GLY A 234 -5.11 -23.85 3.88
N GLU A 235 -5.75 -24.26 4.97
CA GLU A 235 -6.33 -23.34 5.94
C GLU A 235 -5.27 -22.42 6.56
N VAL A 236 -5.67 -21.16 6.76
CA VAL A 236 -4.90 -20.14 7.48
C VAL A 236 -5.53 -19.97 8.86
N PRO A 237 -4.79 -20.25 9.95
CA PRO A 237 -5.36 -20.40 11.29
C PRO A 237 -5.74 -19.10 11.98
N PHE A 238 -5.49 -17.97 11.36
CA PHE A 238 -5.72 -16.63 11.90
C PHE A 238 -6.76 -15.88 11.07
N ASP A 239 -7.49 -14.96 11.71
CA ASP A 239 -8.39 -14.03 11.07
C ASP A 239 -7.89 -12.57 11.23
N ALA A 240 -8.51 -11.63 10.51
CA ALA A 240 -8.11 -10.23 10.47
C ALA A 240 -8.24 -9.51 11.83
N SER A 241 -8.98 -10.05 12.80
CA SER A 241 -9.18 -9.41 14.12
C SER A 241 -7.85 -9.21 14.86
N ARG A 242 -6.88 -10.10 14.62
CA ARG A 242 -5.53 -9.96 15.21
C ARG A 242 -4.80 -8.71 14.70
N LEU A 243 -4.95 -8.37 13.42
CA LEU A 243 -4.39 -7.15 12.84
C LEU A 243 -5.15 -5.90 13.32
N PHE A 244 -6.48 -5.95 13.36
CA PHE A 244 -7.28 -4.84 13.93
C PHE A 244 -6.94 -4.60 15.40
N GLY A 245 -6.73 -5.65 16.20
CA GLY A 245 -6.27 -5.55 17.58
C GLY A 245 -4.89 -4.89 17.67
N ALA A 246 -3.93 -5.31 16.84
CA ALA A 246 -2.61 -4.71 16.81
C ALA A 246 -2.63 -3.22 16.38
N ALA A 247 -3.49 -2.83 15.44
CA ALA A 247 -3.67 -1.42 15.09
C ALA A 247 -4.18 -0.61 16.30
N ALA A 248 -5.16 -1.12 17.03
CA ALA A 248 -5.66 -0.47 18.24
C ALA A 248 -4.59 -0.38 19.35
N ASP A 249 -3.74 -1.40 19.52
CA ASP A 249 -2.62 -1.37 20.45
C ASP A 249 -1.59 -0.28 20.08
N VAL A 250 -1.30 -0.08 18.80
CA VAL A 250 -0.42 1.00 18.33
C VAL A 250 -1.03 2.38 18.61
N GLU A 251 -2.34 2.54 18.43
CA GLU A 251 -3.05 3.78 18.80
C GLU A 251 -2.92 4.06 20.30
N ILE A 252 -3.08 3.03 21.14
CA ILE A 252 -2.88 3.17 22.59
C ILE A 252 -1.43 3.53 22.94
N LEU A 253 -0.45 2.93 22.27
CA LEU A 253 0.97 3.26 22.46
C LEU A 253 1.26 4.73 22.15
N SER A 254 0.61 5.32 21.14
CA SER A 254 0.80 6.73 20.79
C SER A 254 0.41 7.70 21.91
N LEU A 255 -0.49 7.29 22.81
CA LEU A 255 -0.90 8.08 23.98
C LEU A 255 0.18 8.10 25.08
N SER A 256 1.24 7.29 24.95
CA SER A 256 2.34 7.21 25.92
C SER A 256 3.51 8.16 25.60
N LEU A 257 3.45 8.87 24.45
CA LEU A 257 4.44 9.87 24.03
C LEU A 257 4.06 11.25 24.52
#